data_8c3e0b968e7ae0f9570523fc8ed8c6a1
#
_entry.id   8c3e0b968e7ae0f9570523fc8ed8c6a1
#
_cell.length_a   1.000
_cell.length_b   1.000
_cell.length_c   1.000
_cell.angle_alpha   90.00
_cell.angle_beta   90.00
_cell.angle_gamma   90.00
#
_symmetry.space_group_name_H-M   'P 1'
#
loop_
_entity.id
_entity.type
_entity.pdbx_description
1 polymer ?
#
loop_
_entity_poly.entity_id
_entity_poly.type
_entity_poly.pdbx_seq_one_letter_code
_entity_poly.pdbx_strand_id
1 'polypeptide(L)'
;TWVGHSSFLLQIDGLNVLTDPVWGERASPLSFAGPKRLVAPGIALDALPPIDLVLQSHDHYDHLCDATVRRLAAHSPTAIWCVPLGVASQLRDRGVTHVVELDWHQSTAAGGGQVTCVPARHFAGRTITGRNATLWCGWTLGAAHHRVYFVGDSGHHPDFGEIARRLGPFDAVLMPIGAYDPRWFMAPVHMNPEEAVAAHHAIAAAQARPPIMVGMHWGTFVLTDEPVDEPPRRAAAAWTAAGFDPADLWIMRPRSEEHTSELQSRETIS
;
A
#
# COMPACT_ATOMS: atom_id res chain seq x y z
N THR A 1 8.18 -8.30 -0.47
CA THR A 1 7.50 -9.26 0.44
C THR A 1 6.19 -8.69 0.92
N TRP A 2 5.09 -9.43 0.77
CA TRP A 2 3.79 -9.04 1.33
C TRP A 2 3.70 -9.45 2.81
N VAL A 3 3.46 -8.47 3.66
CA VAL A 3 3.25 -8.68 5.09
C VAL A 3 1.79 -9.04 5.39
N GLY A 4 0.90 -8.49 4.58
CA GLY A 4 -0.55 -8.63 4.68
C GLY A 4 -1.25 -7.29 4.52
N HIS A 5 -2.50 -7.29 4.04
CA HIS A 5 -3.28 -6.08 3.77
C HIS A 5 -2.56 -5.14 2.80
N SER A 6 -2.32 -3.89 3.19
CA SER A 6 -1.53 -2.91 2.43
C SER A 6 -0.08 -2.79 2.92
N SER A 7 0.36 -3.72 3.78
CA SER A 7 1.71 -3.74 4.32
C SER A 7 2.64 -4.56 3.43
N PHE A 8 3.67 -3.91 2.88
CA PHE A 8 4.72 -4.54 2.08
C PHE A 8 6.09 -4.13 2.59
N LEU A 9 7.03 -5.07 2.60
CA LEU A 9 8.45 -4.77 2.59
C LEU A 9 8.91 -4.77 1.12
N LEU A 10 9.25 -3.59 0.63
CA LEU A 10 9.85 -3.37 -0.68
C LEU A 10 11.36 -3.23 -0.50
N GLN A 11 12.12 -4.08 -1.16
CA GLN A 11 13.57 -3.99 -1.23
C GLN A 11 13.92 -3.54 -2.65
N ILE A 12 14.32 -2.29 -2.79
CA ILE A 12 14.43 -1.62 -4.08
C ILE A 12 15.70 -0.75 -4.11
N ASP A 13 16.60 -1.01 -5.05
CA ASP A 13 17.85 -0.26 -5.24
C ASP A 13 18.66 -0.06 -3.93
N GLY A 14 18.69 -1.11 -3.07
CA GLY A 14 19.36 -1.09 -1.78
C GLY A 14 18.57 -0.46 -0.63
N LEU A 15 17.35 0.02 -0.87
CA LEU A 15 16.46 0.56 0.16
C LEU A 15 15.50 -0.50 0.69
N ASN A 16 15.25 -0.49 2.00
CA ASN A 16 14.21 -1.25 2.67
C ASN A 16 13.05 -0.31 3.02
N VAL A 17 11.95 -0.45 2.30
CA VAL A 17 10.77 0.44 2.40
C VAL A 17 9.57 -0.34 2.91
N LEU A 18 8.85 0.20 3.89
CA LEU A 18 7.57 -0.34 4.34
C LEU A 18 6.41 0.54 3.88
N THR A 19 5.33 -0.08 3.46
CA THR A 19 4.03 0.60 3.23
C THR A 19 3.06 0.21 4.35
N ASP A 20 2.30 1.18 4.87
CA ASP A 20 1.23 1.01 5.87
C ASP A 20 1.46 -0.14 6.85
N PRO A 21 2.45 -0.04 7.75
CA PRO A 21 2.93 -1.17 8.52
C PRO A 21 1.95 -1.62 9.61
N VAL A 22 1.34 -2.80 9.44
CA VAL A 22 0.40 -3.40 10.40
C VAL A 22 0.79 -4.85 10.69
N TRP A 23 1.22 -5.11 11.93
CA TRP A 23 1.45 -6.45 12.49
C TRP A 23 0.43 -6.82 13.57
N GLY A 24 -0.49 -5.90 13.89
CA GLY A 24 -1.52 -6.10 14.90
C GLY A 24 -2.49 -7.23 14.54
N GLU A 25 -3.00 -7.90 15.59
CA GLU A 25 -4.03 -8.93 15.42
C GLU A 25 -5.37 -8.37 14.94
N ARG A 26 -5.64 -7.10 15.20
CA ARG A 26 -6.93 -6.47 14.87
C ARG A 26 -6.73 -5.10 14.23
N ALA A 27 -7.56 -4.80 13.27
CA ALA A 27 -7.76 -3.47 12.72
C ALA A 27 -8.75 -2.70 13.63
N SER A 28 -8.28 -2.31 14.83
CA SER A 28 -9.15 -1.74 15.87
C SER A 28 -8.33 -1.01 16.94
N PRO A 29 -8.91 0.01 17.62
CA PRO A 29 -8.33 0.58 18.83
C PRO A 29 -8.40 -0.38 20.02
N LEU A 30 -9.25 -1.41 19.96
CA LEU A 30 -9.50 -2.37 21.04
C LEU A 30 -8.82 -3.72 20.73
N SER A 31 -8.08 -4.26 21.70
CA SER A 31 -7.38 -5.55 21.55
C SER A 31 -8.33 -6.77 21.47
N PHE A 32 -9.56 -6.62 21.95
CA PHE A 32 -10.55 -7.71 22.08
C PHE A 32 -11.71 -7.62 21.07
N ALA A 33 -11.88 -6.50 20.37
CA ALA A 33 -12.99 -6.26 19.44
C ALA A 33 -12.52 -5.66 18.13
N GLY A 34 -13.35 -5.78 17.08
CA GLY A 34 -13.07 -5.31 15.71
C GLY A 34 -12.46 -6.40 14.81
N PRO A 35 -12.26 -6.11 13.52
CA PRO A 35 -11.80 -7.06 12.53
C PRO A 35 -10.50 -7.76 12.94
N LYS A 36 -10.52 -9.10 13.02
CA LYS A 36 -9.35 -9.90 13.37
C LYS A 36 -8.61 -10.31 12.12
N ARG A 37 -7.27 -10.31 12.22
CA ARG A 37 -6.39 -10.81 11.17
C ARG A 37 -6.65 -12.30 10.92
N LEU A 38 -6.85 -12.65 9.65
CA LEU A 38 -7.15 -14.03 9.22
C LEU A 38 -5.89 -14.88 9.10
N VAL A 39 -4.76 -14.26 8.73
CA VAL A 39 -3.50 -14.95 8.45
C VAL A 39 -2.35 -14.25 9.16
N ALA A 40 -1.33 -15.02 9.54
CA ALA A 40 -0.13 -14.44 10.13
C ALA A 40 0.57 -13.48 9.16
N PRO A 41 1.31 -12.46 9.65
CA PRO A 41 2.15 -11.63 8.80
C PRO A 41 3.14 -12.48 7.99
N GLY A 42 3.35 -12.14 6.72
CA GLY A 42 4.24 -12.88 5.81
C GLY A 42 5.71 -12.90 6.27
N ILE A 43 6.11 -11.91 7.06
CA ILE A 43 7.39 -11.84 7.76
C ILE A 43 7.16 -11.35 9.19
N ALA A 44 7.85 -11.93 10.17
CA ALA A 44 7.81 -11.44 11.55
C ALA A 44 8.47 -10.06 11.65
N LEU A 45 7.93 -9.17 12.49
CA LEU A 45 8.48 -7.81 12.62
C LEU A 45 9.95 -7.84 13.03
N ASP A 46 10.32 -8.75 13.94
CA ASP A 46 11.69 -8.87 14.45
C ASP A 46 12.66 -9.53 13.43
N ALA A 47 12.12 -10.06 12.31
CA ALA A 47 12.91 -10.59 11.20
C ALA A 47 13.08 -9.56 10.05
N LEU A 48 12.54 -8.36 10.20
CA LEU A 48 12.75 -7.28 9.24
C LEU A 48 14.23 -6.86 9.19
N PRO A 49 14.74 -6.49 8.01
CA PRO A 49 15.99 -5.73 7.94
C PRO A 49 15.80 -4.34 8.57
N PRO A 50 16.88 -3.59 8.85
CA PRO A 50 16.76 -2.18 9.16
C PRO A 50 15.95 -1.45 8.07
N ILE A 51 14.97 -0.65 8.47
CA ILE A 51 14.08 0.07 7.55
C ILE A 51 14.62 1.48 7.32
N ASP A 52 14.68 1.88 6.05
CA ASP A 52 15.12 3.21 5.63
C ASP A 52 13.95 4.19 5.52
N LEU A 53 12.80 3.71 5.03
CA LEU A 53 11.65 4.53 4.71
C LEU A 53 10.33 3.82 5.05
N VAL A 54 9.38 4.57 5.58
CA VAL A 54 7.99 4.12 5.76
C VAL A 54 7.06 5.08 5.02
N LEU A 55 6.19 4.55 4.17
CA LEU A 55 5.16 5.28 3.46
C LEU A 55 3.81 4.98 4.11
N GLN A 56 3.25 5.95 4.83
CA GLN A 56 1.96 5.84 5.50
C GLN A 56 0.89 6.56 4.68
N SER A 57 -0.13 5.84 4.21
CA SER A 57 -1.16 6.41 3.34
C SER A 57 -2.20 7.24 4.10
N HIS A 58 -2.65 6.77 5.24
CA HIS A 58 -3.64 7.43 6.10
C HIS A 58 -3.67 6.79 7.50
N ASP A 59 -4.61 7.20 8.35
CA ASP A 59 -4.61 6.85 9.77
C ASP A 59 -5.66 5.80 10.19
N HIS A 60 -6.36 5.11 9.28
CA HIS A 60 -7.26 4.03 9.66
C HIS A 60 -6.53 2.90 10.40
N TYR A 61 -7.25 2.13 11.23
CA TYR A 61 -6.64 1.13 12.11
C TYR A 61 -6.05 -0.09 11.40
N ASP A 62 -6.46 -0.35 10.18
CA ASP A 62 -5.92 -1.38 9.29
C ASP A 62 -4.68 -0.93 8.51
N HIS A 63 -4.33 0.38 8.61
CA HIS A 63 -3.13 0.98 8.00
C HIS A 63 -2.16 1.53 9.03
N LEU A 64 -2.64 2.09 10.14
CA LEU A 64 -1.84 2.66 11.22
C LEU A 64 -2.11 1.91 12.53
N CYS A 65 -1.24 0.98 12.89
CA CYS A 65 -1.32 0.18 14.11
C CYS A 65 -0.36 0.70 15.18
N ASP A 66 -0.89 1.20 16.29
CA ASP A 66 -0.12 1.81 17.38
C ASP A 66 0.99 0.91 17.92
N ALA A 67 0.69 -0.38 18.14
CA ALA A 67 1.67 -1.33 18.64
C ALA A 67 2.79 -1.58 17.64
N THR A 68 2.45 -1.64 16.34
CA THR A 68 3.41 -1.79 15.25
C THR A 68 4.32 -0.57 15.16
N VAL A 69 3.76 0.64 15.18
CA VAL A 69 4.53 1.89 15.11
C VAL A 69 5.58 1.95 16.23
N ARG A 70 5.17 1.68 17.48
CA ARG A 70 6.10 1.69 18.63
C ARG A 70 7.23 0.67 18.48
N ARG A 71 6.93 -0.54 18.01
CA ARG A 71 7.94 -1.58 17.78
C ARG A 71 8.88 -1.21 16.63
N LEU A 72 8.37 -0.67 15.54
CA LEU A 72 9.18 -0.20 14.40
C LEU A 72 10.06 0.99 14.77
N ALA A 73 9.55 1.95 15.55
CA ALA A 73 10.35 3.06 16.05
C ALA A 73 11.54 2.60 16.87
N ALA A 74 11.38 1.51 17.64
CA ALA A 74 12.49 0.90 18.38
C ALA A 74 13.41 0.05 17.50
N HIS A 75 12.85 -0.68 16.51
CA HIS A 75 13.60 -1.57 15.62
C HIS A 75 14.46 -0.78 14.61
N SER A 76 13.91 0.30 14.04
CA SER A 76 14.57 1.13 13.03
C SER A 76 14.44 2.62 13.41
N PRO A 77 15.17 3.09 14.44
CA PRO A 77 14.99 4.44 14.98
C PRO A 77 15.38 5.56 14.02
N THR A 78 16.13 5.25 12.96
CA THR A 78 16.54 6.19 11.92
C THR A 78 15.61 6.19 10.69
N ALA A 79 14.63 5.29 10.65
CA ALA A 79 13.68 5.23 9.53
C ALA A 79 12.94 6.55 9.37
N ILE A 80 12.88 7.04 8.14
CA ILE A 80 12.10 8.24 7.79
C ILE A 80 10.66 7.82 7.50
N TRP A 81 9.71 8.42 8.17
CA TRP A 81 8.28 8.20 7.92
C TRP A 81 7.73 9.34 7.09
N CYS A 82 7.31 9.05 5.86
CA CYS A 82 6.55 9.97 5.02
C CYS A 82 5.05 9.74 5.27
N VAL A 83 4.36 10.80 5.66
CA VAL A 83 2.96 10.76 6.09
C VAL A 83 2.17 11.92 5.49
N PRO A 84 0.85 11.79 5.29
CA PRO A 84 0.01 12.91 4.89
C PRO A 84 -0.24 13.89 6.05
N LEU A 85 -0.71 15.09 5.73
CA LEU A 85 -0.97 16.17 6.69
C LEU A 85 -1.82 15.71 7.88
N GLY A 86 -1.41 16.10 9.08
CA GLY A 86 -2.10 15.82 10.34
C GLY A 86 -1.70 14.49 11.01
N VAL A 87 -1.00 13.59 10.32
CA VAL A 87 -0.63 12.27 10.85
C VAL A 87 0.65 12.31 11.69
N ALA A 88 1.54 13.28 11.46
CA ALA A 88 2.86 13.33 12.11
C ALA A 88 2.79 13.36 13.64
N SER A 89 1.84 14.08 14.22
CA SER A 89 1.67 14.15 15.69
C SER A 89 1.39 12.76 16.27
N GLN A 90 0.51 11.99 15.61
CA GLN A 90 0.17 10.64 16.03
C GLN A 90 1.40 9.72 16.09
N LEU A 91 2.32 9.84 15.12
CA LEU A 91 3.54 9.05 15.07
C LEU A 91 4.57 9.47 16.14
N ARG A 92 4.74 10.79 16.33
CA ARG A 92 5.64 11.33 17.38
C ARG A 92 5.23 10.87 18.77
N ASP A 93 3.92 10.83 19.05
CA ASP A 93 3.38 10.30 20.30
C ASP A 93 3.68 8.81 20.53
N ARG A 94 4.06 8.10 19.46
CA ARG A 94 4.43 6.67 19.48
C ARG A 94 5.94 6.43 19.39
N GLY A 95 6.75 7.51 19.47
CA GLY A 95 8.21 7.42 19.54
C GLY A 95 8.93 7.53 18.19
N VAL A 96 8.23 7.85 17.09
CA VAL A 96 8.88 8.10 15.80
C VAL A 96 9.53 9.48 15.82
N THR A 97 10.83 9.55 15.51
CA THR A 97 11.62 10.78 15.57
C THR A 97 11.78 11.47 14.22
N HIS A 98 11.81 10.70 13.13
CA HIS A 98 12.01 11.20 11.77
C HIS A 98 10.72 11.13 10.96
N VAL A 99 9.92 12.18 10.99
CA VAL A 99 8.62 12.25 10.29
C VAL A 99 8.63 13.44 9.33
N VAL A 100 8.36 13.17 8.08
CA VAL A 100 8.13 14.15 7.00
C VAL A 100 6.65 14.13 6.65
N GLU A 101 5.98 15.26 6.84
CA GLU A 101 4.56 15.43 6.57
C GLU A 101 4.37 16.22 5.27
N LEU A 102 3.57 15.68 4.35
CA LEU A 102 3.36 16.23 3.01
C LEU A 102 1.88 16.38 2.69
N ASP A 103 1.57 17.42 1.93
CA ASP A 103 0.29 17.60 1.24
C ASP A 103 0.34 16.93 -0.14
N TRP A 104 -0.83 16.76 -0.77
CA TRP A 104 -0.91 16.28 -2.15
C TRP A 104 -0.03 17.11 -3.08
N HIS A 105 0.63 16.43 -4.00
CA HIS A 105 1.59 16.97 -4.97
C HIS A 105 2.91 17.49 -4.40
N GLN A 106 3.10 17.46 -3.09
CA GLN A 106 4.40 17.77 -2.48
C GLN A 106 5.34 16.57 -2.56
N SER A 107 6.62 16.87 -2.69
CA SER A 107 7.69 15.89 -2.83
C SER A 107 8.84 16.19 -1.88
N THR A 108 9.56 15.16 -1.48
CA THR A 108 10.77 15.26 -0.67
C THR A 108 11.78 14.19 -1.05
N ALA A 109 13.05 14.46 -0.86
CA ALA A 109 14.08 13.42 -0.84
C ALA A 109 14.08 12.78 0.55
N ALA A 110 13.86 11.48 0.62
CA ALA A 110 13.81 10.74 1.88
C ALA A 110 14.32 9.31 1.70
N GLY A 111 15.09 8.80 2.68
CA GLY A 111 15.57 7.42 2.70
C GLY A 111 16.40 7.02 1.47
N GLY A 112 16.99 7.96 0.74
CA GLY A 112 17.74 7.69 -0.49
C GLY A 112 16.90 7.69 -1.76
N GLY A 113 15.58 7.96 -1.69
CA GLY A 113 14.68 8.09 -2.84
C GLY A 113 13.97 9.45 -2.90
N GLN A 114 13.28 9.69 -4.01
CA GLN A 114 12.36 10.81 -4.18
C GLN A 114 10.93 10.32 -3.90
N VAL A 115 10.31 10.86 -2.87
CA VAL A 115 8.93 10.51 -2.44
C VAL A 115 7.99 11.64 -2.80
N THR A 116 6.84 11.32 -3.40
CA THR A 116 5.78 12.30 -3.71
C THR A 116 4.45 11.83 -3.14
N CYS A 117 3.79 12.71 -2.39
CA CYS A 117 2.41 12.52 -1.94
C CYS A 117 1.45 12.79 -3.11
N VAL A 118 0.59 11.83 -3.44
CA VAL A 118 -0.36 11.95 -4.54
C VAL A 118 -1.80 11.79 -4.08
N PRO A 119 -2.77 12.44 -4.74
CA PRO A 119 -4.18 12.32 -4.39
C PRO A 119 -4.68 10.87 -4.42
N ALA A 120 -5.59 10.57 -3.49
CA ALA A 120 -6.40 9.37 -3.48
C ALA A 120 -7.86 9.75 -3.16
N ARG A 121 -8.80 8.92 -3.57
CA ARG A 121 -10.22 9.14 -3.30
C ARG A 121 -10.67 8.29 -2.12
N HIS A 122 -10.44 8.79 -0.91
CA HIS A 122 -10.72 8.07 0.32
C HIS A 122 -11.18 9.04 1.43
N PHE A 123 -10.96 8.69 2.66
CA PHE A 123 -11.17 9.52 3.85
C PHE A 123 -10.21 9.07 4.96
N ALA A 124 -10.14 9.84 6.03
CA ALA A 124 -9.34 9.51 7.21
C ALA A 124 -10.20 9.61 8.48
N GLY A 125 -9.82 8.93 9.55
CA GLY A 125 -10.47 9.05 10.85
C GLY A 125 -10.23 7.87 11.77
N ARG A 126 -9.86 8.18 13.02
CA ARG A 126 -9.66 7.23 14.11
C ARG A 126 -10.67 7.41 15.26
N THR A 127 -11.46 8.46 15.22
CA THR A 127 -12.45 8.77 16.26
C THR A 127 -13.78 9.16 15.63
N ILE A 128 -14.85 9.06 16.39
CA ILE A 128 -16.21 9.39 15.93
C ILE A 128 -16.32 10.85 15.46
N THR A 129 -15.57 11.76 16.08
CA THR A 129 -15.58 13.20 15.76
C THR A 129 -14.42 13.66 14.89
N GLY A 130 -13.44 12.76 14.60
CA GLY A 130 -12.20 13.09 13.89
C GLY A 130 -12.20 12.71 12.41
N ARG A 131 -13.38 12.56 11.78
CA ARG A 131 -13.43 12.27 10.35
C ARG A 131 -12.78 13.39 9.54
N ASN A 132 -11.82 13.01 8.67
CA ASN A 132 -11.05 13.94 7.83
C ASN A 132 -10.26 15.01 8.61
N ALA A 133 -9.90 14.73 9.87
CA ALA A 133 -9.00 15.59 10.63
C ALA A 133 -7.54 15.48 10.15
N THR A 134 -7.22 14.39 9.47
CA THR A 134 -5.95 14.14 8.78
C THR A 134 -6.19 13.96 7.29
N LEU A 135 -5.17 14.13 6.49
CA LEU A 135 -5.21 13.84 5.06
C LEU A 135 -4.99 12.34 4.81
N TRP A 136 -5.29 11.88 3.60
CA TRP A 136 -5.02 10.55 3.04
C TRP A 136 -4.39 10.68 1.67
N CYS A 137 -3.62 9.71 1.24
CA CYS A 137 -2.87 9.82 -0.02
C CYS A 137 -2.41 8.46 -0.55
N GLY A 138 -1.99 8.44 -1.81
CA GLY A 138 -1.03 7.49 -2.34
C GLY A 138 0.39 8.06 -2.29
N TRP A 139 1.37 7.21 -2.56
CA TRP A 139 2.78 7.58 -2.60
C TRP A 139 3.44 7.10 -3.88
N THR A 140 4.23 7.95 -4.52
CA THR A 140 5.19 7.48 -5.50
C THR A 140 6.59 7.55 -4.91
N LEU A 141 7.36 6.50 -5.15
CA LEU A 141 8.77 6.40 -4.78
C LEU A 141 9.61 6.23 -6.03
N GLY A 142 10.52 7.14 -6.30
CA GLY A 142 11.60 6.99 -7.27
C GLY A 142 12.90 6.69 -6.54
N ALA A 143 13.42 5.47 -6.68
CA ALA A 143 14.74 5.08 -6.23
C ALA A 143 15.78 5.31 -7.35
N ALA A 144 16.98 4.72 -7.25
CA ALA A 144 18.06 5.01 -8.23
C ALA A 144 17.68 4.57 -9.66
N HIS A 145 17.05 3.42 -9.82
CA HIS A 145 16.73 2.82 -11.13
C HIS A 145 15.26 2.47 -11.29
N HIS A 146 14.52 2.27 -10.19
CA HIS A 146 13.15 1.80 -10.19
C HIS A 146 12.19 2.83 -9.58
N ARG A 147 10.94 2.77 -10.02
CA ARG A 147 9.85 3.60 -9.50
C ARG A 147 8.64 2.76 -9.13
N VAL A 148 8.08 3.03 -7.97
CA VAL A 148 6.90 2.34 -7.45
C VAL A 148 5.81 3.35 -7.14
N TYR A 149 4.57 2.98 -7.44
CA TYR A 149 3.39 3.71 -7.00
C TYR A 149 2.60 2.85 -5.99
N PHE A 150 2.56 3.28 -4.75
CA PHE A 150 1.70 2.76 -3.71
C PHE A 150 0.42 3.60 -3.68
N VAL A 151 -0.69 3.03 -4.13
CA VAL A 151 -1.95 3.77 -4.32
C VAL A 151 -2.58 4.17 -2.98
N GLY A 152 -2.34 3.39 -1.90
CA GLY A 152 -3.11 3.51 -0.67
C GLY A 152 -4.55 3.06 -0.89
N ASP A 153 -5.46 3.48 -0.02
CA ASP A 153 -6.88 3.22 -0.23
C ASP A 153 -7.50 4.29 -1.12
N SER A 154 -8.26 3.84 -2.11
CA SER A 154 -8.88 4.76 -3.07
C SER A 154 -10.10 4.15 -3.75
N GLY A 155 -11.15 4.94 -3.91
CA GLY A 155 -12.13 4.77 -4.97
C GLY A 155 -11.54 5.13 -6.33
N HIS A 156 -12.17 4.70 -7.41
CA HIS A 156 -11.74 5.06 -8.76
C HIS A 156 -11.87 6.58 -8.99
N HIS A 157 -10.81 7.20 -9.54
CA HIS A 157 -10.76 8.62 -9.91
C HIS A 157 -9.97 8.82 -11.21
N PRO A 158 -10.12 9.96 -11.91
CA PRO A 158 -9.51 10.16 -13.24
C PRO A 158 -8.00 10.41 -13.22
N ASP A 159 -7.39 10.70 -12.07
CA ASP A 159 -6.02 11.21 -12.00
C ASP A 159 -4.93 10.16 -12.14
N PHE A 160 -5.26 8.85 -12.16
CA PHE A 160 -4.27 7.77 -12.27
C PHE A 160 -3.35 7.93 -13.49
N GLY A 161 -3.90 8.24 -14.65
CA GLY A 161 -3.12 8.50 -15.85
C GLY A 161 -2.27 9.77 -15.77
N GLU A 162 -2.77 10.83 -15.11
CA GLU A 162 -2.01 12.07 -14.90
C GLU A 162 -0.85 11.87 -13.93
N ILE A 163 -1.07 11.13 -12.85
CA ILE A 163 -0.01 10.74 -11.91
C ILE A 163 1.10 9.99 -12.65
N ALA A 164 0.74 9.04 -13.52
CA ALA A 164 1.72 8.28 -14.30
C ALA A 164 2.48 9.15 -15.32
N ARG A 165 1.81 10.09 -15.99
CA ARG A 165 2.49 11.02 -16.91
C ARG A 165 3.50 11.92 -16.21
N ARG A 166 3.20 12.36 -14.99
CA ARG A 166 4.04 13.32 -14.26
C ARG A 166 5.17 12.65 -13.49
N LEU A 167 4.93 11.48 -12.91
CA LEU A 167 5.80 10.85 -11.91
C LEU A 167 6.34 9.49 -12.35
N GLY A 168 5.79 8.90 -13.41
CA GLY A 168 6.27 7.66 -14.00
C GLY A 168 7.53 7.83 -14.87
N PRO A 169 7.95 6.82 -15.63
CA PRO A 169 7.30 5.52 -15.69
C PRO A 169 7.45 4.74 -14.39
N PHE A 170 6.41 3.98 -14.01
CA PHE A 170 6.46 3.08 -12.86
C PHE A 170 6.83 1.65 -13.30
N ASP A 171 7.61 0.95 -12.50
CA ASP A 171 7.92 -0.47 -12.66
C ASP A 171 6.86 -1.34 -12.00
N ALA A 172 6.33 -0.89 -10.87
CA ALA A 172 5.26 -1.58 -10.14
C ALA A 172 4.26 -0.60 -9.53
N VAL A 173 2.99 -1.05 -9.44
CA VAL A 173 1.89 -0.33 -8.81
C VAL A 173 1.22 -1.25 -7.78
N LEU A 174 1.24 -0.86 -6.52
CA LEU A 174 0.52 -1.55 -5.44
C LEU A 174 -0.93 -1.02 -5.43
N MET A 175 -1.87 -1.85 -5.88
CA MET A 175 -3.25 -1.48 -6.19
C MET A 175 -4.24 -2.15 -5.24
N PRO A 176 -5.12 -1.40 -4.56
CA PRO A 176 -6.15 -2.00 -3.71
C PRO A 176 -7.20 -2.72 -4.57
N ILE A 177 -7.55 -3.95 -4.18
CA ILE A 177 -8.53 -4.79 -4.88
C ILE A 177 -9.63 -5.33 -3.97
N GLY A 178 -9.64 -4.97 -2.68
CA GLY A 178 -10.60 -5.43 -1.68
C GLY A 178 -11.35 -4.30 -0.98
N ALA A 179 -12.22 -4.65 -0.07
CA ALA A 179 -13.10 -3.78 0.70
C ALA A 179 -14.08 -2.97 -0.18
N TYR A 180 -14.76 -3.63 -1.12
CA TYR A 180 -15.59 -2.95 -2.11
C TYR A 180 -17.10 -3.18 -1.99
N ASP A 181 -17.57 -4.13 -1.20
CA ASP A 181 -19.00 -4.37 -1.04
C ASP A 181 -19.54 -3.90 0.33
N PRO A 182 -20.79 -3.40 0.38
CA PRO A 182 -21.72 -3.19 -0.74
C PRO A 182 -21.33 -1.96 -1.60
N ARG A 183 -21.38 -2.11 -2.92
CA ARG A 183 -20.93 -1.07 -3.89
C ARG A 183 -21.58 0.30 -3.70
N TRP A 184 -22.87 0.34 -3.36
CA TRP A 184 -23.60 1.61 -3.16
C TRP A 184 -22.98 2.48 -2.06
N PHE A 185 -22.29 1.86 -1.10
CA PHE A 185 -21.63 2.52 0.02
C PHE A 185 -20.12 2.66 -0.21
N MET A 186 -19.48 1.61 -0.74
CA MET A 186 -18.01 1.53 -0.83
C MET A 186 -17.44 2.19 -2.11
N ALA A 187 -18.18 2.27 -3.21
CA ALA A 187 -17.68 2.81 -4.48
C ALA A 187 -17.02 4.20 -4.41
N PRO A 188 -17.47 5.13 -3.55
CA PRO A 188 -16.80 6.43 -3.44
C PRO A 188 -15.39 6.36 -2.84
N VAL A 189 -15.04 5.29 -2.11
CA VAL A 189 -13.85 5.23 -1.27
C VAL A 189 -12.96 4.01 -1.51
N HIS A 190 -13.48 2.96 -2.16
CA HIS A 190 -12.74 1.76 -2.55
C HIS A 190 -13.09 1.31 -3.97
N MET A 191 -12.07 0.93 -4.73
CA MET A 191 -12.23 0.28 -6.02
C MET A 191 -12.62 -1.19 -5.84
N ASN A 192 -13.50 -1.69 -6.72
CA ASN A 192 -13.60 -3.13 -6.93
C ASN A 192 -12.45 -3.61 -7.86
N PRO A 193 -12.25 -4.92 -8.02
CA PRO A 193 -11.15 -5.43 -8.85
C PRO A 193 -11.18 -4.95 -10.31
N GLU A 194 -12.35 -4.78 -10.92
CA GLU A 194 -12.50 -4.30 -12.28
C GLU A 194 -12.09 -2.82 -12.40
N GLU A 195 -12.47 -1.98 -11.43
CA GLU A 195 -12.05 -0.59 -11.35
C GLU A 195 -10.55 -0.46 -11.08
N ALA A 196 -9.97 -1.36 -10.27
CA ALA A 196 -8.54 -1.41 -10.03
C ALA A 196 -7.76 -1.73 -11.32
N VAL A 197 -8.24 -2.68 -12.13
CA VAL A 197 -7.66 -2.98 -13.45
C VAL A 197 -7.86 -1.81 -14.42
N ALA A 198 -9.00 -1.13 -14.39
CA ALA A 198 -9.23 0.06 -15.22
C ALA A 198 -8.30 1.22 -14.82
N ALA A 199 -8.05 1.44 -13.52
CA ALA A 199 -7.07 2.41 -13.03
C ALA A 199 -5.65 2.05 -13.50
N HIS A 200 -5.26 0.78 -13.40
CA HIS A 200 -3.99 0.29 -13.94
C HIS A 200 -3.88 0.50 -15.45
N HIS A 201 -4.96 0.27 -16.21
CA HIS A 201 -4.97 0.54 -17.64
C HIS A 201 -4.69 2.02 -17.95
N ALA A 202 -5.27 2.95 -17.18
CA ALA A 202 -5.00 4.39 -17.34
C ALA A 202 -3.53 4.74 -17.03
N ILE A 203 -2.92 4.07 -16.05
CA ILE A 203 -1.48 4.20 -15.75
C ILE A 203 -0.63 3.64 -16.90
N ALA A 204 -0.94 2.42 -17.36
CA ALA A 204 -0.22 1.75 -18.43
C ALA A 204 -0.27 2.54 -19.75
N ALA A 205 -1.41 3.13 -20.09
CA ALA A 205 -1.58 3.96 -21.28
C ALA A 205 -0.76 5.27 -21.24
N ALA A 206 -0.30 5.69 -20.07
CA ALA A 206 0.49 6.90 -19.89
C ALA A 206 2.01 6.67 -19.99
N GLN A 207 2.47 5.42 -20.16
CA GLN A 207 3.89 5.07 -20.23
C GLN A 207 4.18 4.02 -21.31
N ALA A 208 5.46 3.87 -21.70
CA ALA A 208 5.84 3.02 -22.82
C ALA A 208 5.69 1.50 -22.55
N ARG A 209 5.75 1.09 -21.29
CA ARG A 209 5.59 -0.30 -20.86
C ARG A 209 4.63 -0.36 -19.68
N PRO A 210 3.64 -1.25 -19.69
CA PRO A 210 2.78 -1.47 -18.51
C PRO A 210 3.61 -1.79 -17.26
N PRO A 211 3.28 -1.23 -16.09
CA PRO A 211 3.91 -1.63 -14.84
C PRO A 211 3.35 -2.97 -14.36
N ILE A 212 4.08 -3.65 -13.48
CA ILE A 212 3.52 -4.78 -12.74
C ILE A 212 2.41 -4.25 -11.81
N MET A 213 1.24 -4.90 -11.83
CA MET A 213 0.19 -4.65 -10.85
C MET A 213 0.32 -5.61 -9.66
N VAL A 214 0.52 -5.08 -8.47
CA VAL A 214 0.57 -5.85 -7.23
C VAL A 214 -0.74 -5.65 -6.48
N GLY A 215 -1.55 -6.69 -6.37
CA GLY A 215 -2.84 -6.63 -5.66
C GLY A 215 -2.65 -6.56 -4.15
N MET A 216 -3.29 -5.59 -3.50
CA MET A 216 -3.25 -5.38 -2.05
C MET A 216 -4.65 -5.16 -1.46
N HIS A 217 -4.73 -4.92 -0.14
CA HIS A 217 -5.94 -4.59 0.61
C HIS A 217 -7.01 -5.70 0.56
N TRP A 218 -6.60 -6.97 0.62
CA TRP A 218 -7.48 -8.13 0.61
C TRP A 218 -6.95 -9.25 1.52
N GLY A 219 -7.78 -10.23 1.85
CA GLY A 219 -7.34 -11.50 2.46
C GLY A 219 -6.76 -11.43 3.87
N THR A 220 -6.66 -10.25 4.47
CA THR A 220 -6.04 -10.06 5.79
C THR A 220 -7.05 -9.76 6.88
N PHE A 221 -7.97 -8.85 6.64
CA PHE A 221 -9.07 -8.48 7.53
C PHE A 221 -10.39 -8.59 6.79
N VAL A 222 -11.47 -8.99 7.47
CA VAL A 222 -12.84 -8.90 6.94
C VAL A 222 -13.35 -7.51 7.34
N LEU A 223 -13.41 -6.61 6.38
CA LEU A 223 -13.82 -5.21 6.57
C LEU A 223 -15.18 -4.91 5.95
N THR A 224 -15.60 -5.71 4.97
CA THR A 224 -16.75 -5.50 4.10
C THR A 224 -17.41 -6.83 3.75
N ASP A 225 -18.43 -6.83 2.88
CA ASP A 225 -19.32 -7.97 2.69
C ASP A 225 -18.87 -8.97 1.61
N GLU A 226 -17.86 -8.63 0.79
CA GLU A 226 -17.37 -9.56 -0.24
C GLU A 226 -16.66 -10.78 0.36
N PRO A 227 -16.76 -11.97 -0.27
CA PRO A 227 -15.98 -13.14 0.11
C PRO A 227 -14.48 -12.87 0.06
N VAL A 228 -13.76 -13.31 1.09
CA VAL A 228 -12.32 -13.02 1.28
C VAL A 228 -11.45 -13.46 0.09
N ASP A 229 -11.84 -14.51 -0.62
CA ASP A 229 -11.13 -15.08 -1.78
C ASP A 229 -11.65 -14.56 -3.14
N GLU A 230 -12.64 -13.69 -3.15
CA GLU A 230 -13.22 -13.13 -4.38
C GLU A 230 -12.32 -12.10 -5.06
N PRO A 231 -11.69 -11.13 -4.35
CA PRO A 231 -10.90 -10.08 -4.98
C PRO A 231 -9.83 -10.58 -5.96
N PRO A 232 -8.97 -11.57 -5.62
CA PRO A 232 -7.97 -12.10 -6.55
C PRO A 232 -8.56 -12.75 -7.79
N ARG A 233 -9.69 -13.46 -7.66
CA ARG A 233 -10.36 -14.14 -8.79
C ARG A 233 -10.94 -13.13 -9.77
N ARG A 234 -11.61 -12.08 -9.26
CA ARG A 234 -12.17 -11.00 -10.09
C ARG A 234 -11.06 -10.16 -10.73
N ALA A 235 -9.99 -9.84 -10.00
CA ALA A 235 -8.86 -9.11 -10.55
C ALA A 235 -8.20 -9.90 -11.71
N ALA A 236 -7.96 -11.20 -11.55
CA ALA A 236 -7.40 -12.04 -12.62
C ALA A 236 -8.32 -12.12 -13.85
N ALA A 237 -9.64 -12.24 -13.65
CA ALA A 237 -10.61 -12.24 -14.74
C ALA A 237 -10.64 -10.89 -15.48
N ALA A 238 -10.68 -9.78 -14.76
CA ALA A 238 -10.65 -8.43 -15.34
C ALA A 238 -9.33 -8.16 -16.07
N TRP A 239 -8.19 -8.61 -15.52
CA TRP A 239 -6.87 -8.49 -16.11
C TRP A 239 -6.78 -9.19 -17.47
N THR A 240 -7.26 -10.44 -17.53
CA THR A 240 -7.34 -11.22 -18.76
C THR A 240 -8.27 -10.55 -19.78
N ALA A 241 -9.42 -10.07 -19.35
CA ALA A 241 -10.37 -9.38 -20.22
C ALA A 241 -9.81 -8.06 -20.80
N ALA A 242 -8.94 -7.38 -20.05
CA ALA A 242 -8.22 -6.19 -20.49
C ALA A 242 -7.06 -6.47 -21.45
N GLY A 243 -6.70 -7.75 -21.66
CA GLY A 243 -5.62 -8.17 -22.58
C GLY A 243 -4.20 -7.95 -22.05
N PHE A 244 -4.02 -7.79 -20.75
CA PHE A 244 -2.71 -7.69 -20.13
C PHE A 244 -2.03 -9.06 -19.99
N ASP A 245 -0.69 -9.06 -19.96
CA ASP A 245 0.08 -10.28 -19.70
C ASP A 245 -0.19 -10.78 -18.26
N PRO A 246 -0.61 -12.02 -18.06
CA PRO A 246 -0.80 -12.60 -16.74
C PRO A 246 0.45 -12.56 -15.85
N ALA A 247 1.66 -12.52 -16.43
CA ALA A 247 2.92 -12.42 -15.70
C ALA A 247 3.09 -11.07 -14.99
N ASP A 248 2.39 -10.02 -15.42
CA ASP A 248 2.46 -8.70 -14.83
C ASP A 248 1.38 -8.43 -13.77
N LEU A 249 0.56 -9.44 -13.44
CA LEU A 249 -0.37 -9.41 -12.31
C LEU A 249 0.16 -10.24 -11.14
N TRP A 250 0.57 -9.58 -10.08
CA TRP A 250 1.06 -10.25 -8.87
C TRP A 250 0.03 -10.16 -7.75
N ILE A 251 -0.65 -11.26 -7.48
CA ILE A 251 -1.54 -11.40 -6.34
C ILE A 251 -0.93 -12.43 -5.39
N MET A 252 -0.17 -11.92 -4.42
CA MET A 252 0.54 -12.73 -3.46
C MET A 252 -0.44 -13.41 -2.50
N ARG A 253 -0.23 -14.68 -2.21
CA ARG A 253 -0.97 -15.40 -1.18
C ARG A 253 -0.26 -15.28 0.16
N PRO A 254 -0.99 -15.19 1.28
CA PRO A 254 -0.37 -15.29 2.59
C PRO A 254 0.38 -16.63 2.71
N ARG A 255 1.68 -16.60 3.04
CA ARG A 255 2.53 -17.77 3.24
C ARG A 255 2.72 -18.71 2.04
N SER A 256 2.89 -18.25 0.84
CA SER A 256 3.49 -19.10 -0.19
C SER A 256 5.01 -18.84 -0.21
N GLU A 257 5.78 -19.83 0.24
CA GLU A 257 7.26 -19.85 0.13
C GLU A 257 7.72 -19.94 -1.34
N GLU A 258 6.79 -20.15 -2.28
CA GLU A 258 7.06 -20.36 -3.69
C GLU A 258 7.56 -19.13 -4.46
N HIS A 259 7.28 -17.90 -3.97
CA HIS A 259 7.66 -16.68 -4.71
C HIS A 259 9.10 -16.22 -4.50
N THR A 260 9.82 -16.74 -3.51
CA THR A 260 11.25 -16.42 -3.33
C THR A 260 12.14 -17.03 -4.41
N SER A 261 11.75 -18.16 -5.01
CA SER A 261 12.51 -18.82 -6.05
C SER A 261 12.35 -18.20 -7.44
N GLU A 262 11.20 -17.60 -7.75
CA GLU A 262 10.94 -16.99 -9.07
C GLU A 262 11.59 -15.61 -9.23
N LEU A 263 11.69 -14.83 -8.16
CA LEU A 263 12.43 -13.56 -8.19
C LEU A 263 13.93 -13.77 -8.39
N GLN A 264 14.52 -14.81 -7.77
CA GLN A 264 15.93 -15.15 -7.98
C GLN A 264 16.24 -15.68 -9.38
N SER A 265 15.29 -16.33 -10.05
CA SER A 265 15.49 -16.83 -11.41
C SER A 265 15.45 -15.74 -12.50
N ARG A 266 14.82 -14.60 -12.24
CA ARG A 266 14.77 -13.46 -13.18
C ARG A 266 15.98 -12.53 -13.08
N GLU A 267 16.66 -12.46 -11.93
CA GLU A 267 17.91 -11.71 -11.77
C GLU A 267 19.13 -12.39 -12.43
N THR A 268 19.01 -13.68 -12.79
CA THR A 268 20.11 -14.44 -13.40
C THR A 268 20.11 -14.44 -14.95
N ILE A 269 19.16 -13.72 -15.58
CA ILE A 269 19.09 -13.59 -17.05
C ILE A 269 19.14 -12.10 -17.40
N SER A 270 20.30 -11.50 -17.24
CA SER A 270 20.68 -10.22 -17.87
C SER A 270 22.16 -10.22 -18.21
#